data_c4c384829c783c205204a84138b41645
#
_entry.id   c4c384829c783c205204a84138b41645
#
_cell.length_a   1.000
_cell.length_b   1.000
_cell.length_c   1.000
_cell.angle_alpha   90.00
_cell.angle_beta   90.00
_cell.angle_gamma   90.00
#
_symmetry.space_group_name_H-M   'P 1'
#
loop_
_entity.id
_entity.type
_entity.pdbx_description
1 polymer ?
#
loop_
_entity_poly.entity_id
_entity_poly.type
_entity_poly.pdbx_seq_one_letter_code
_entity_poly.pdbx_strand_id
1 'polypeptide(L)'
;TYSFIRSPQDRSGQNYWYRDIFSDPGIYLNTDGNFIPLPNTEYTLTITTPGGHHLSGSLTTPAIPRIRRSDLPDTLSINSLFDVTWNYNGDFNSTITTGFASQDWERYVCGISQFGLMEPGDTTWTSSVDSWCLEDNPNEDAVAPIGIRLRYLDANYYRYFLASDSELEAISNFLIGEGSVGTAYGVEGGFGVFGAMSADWISRYATP
;
A
#
# COMPACT_ATOMS: atom_id res chain seq x y z
N THR A 1 16.92 19.75 -2.90
CA THR A 1 17.68 18.53 -2.53
C THR A 1 17.35 18.17 -1.11
N TYR A 2 17.06 16.89 -0.86
CA TYR A 2 16.78 16.34 0.46
C TYR A 2 17.82 15.30 0.79
N SER A 3 18.24 15.23 2.05
CA SER A 3 19.22 14.26 2.51
C SER A 3 18.54 13.21 3.38
N PHE A 4 18.99 11.98 3.22
CA PHE A 4 18.53 10.85 4.02
C PHE A 4 19.74 10.26 4.72
N ILE A 5 19.60 9.98 6.01
CA ILE A 5 20.65 9.32 6.78
C ILE A 5 20.17 7.93 7.18
N ARG A 6 21.12 7.01 7.31
CA ARG A 6 20.81 5.67 7.82
C ARG A 6 20.29 5.80 9.24
N SER A 7 19.09 5.26 9.49
CA SER A 7 18.53 5.20 10.83
C SER A 7 19.47 4.36 11.71
N PRO A 8 19.93 4.87 12.85
CA PRO A 8 20.51 4.01 13.87
C PRO A 8 19.34 3.09 14.31
N GLN A 9 19.48 1.80 14.06
CA GLN A 9 18.42 0.85 14.40
C GLN A 9 18.16 0.88 15.89
N ASP A 10 17.02 1.43 16.27
CA ASP A 10 16.44 1.13 17.56
C ASP A 10 15.75 -0.24 17.42
N ARG A 11 16.39 -1.27 17.96
CA ARG A 11 15.90 -2.64 17.92
C ARG A 11 14.72 -2.90 18.88
N SER A 12 14.30 -1.89 19.62
CA SER A 12 13.21 -1.99 20.58
C SER A 12 11.87 -1.62 19.96
N GLY A 13 11.16 -2.59 19.42
CA GLY A 13 9.71 -2.51 19.35
C GLY A 13 9.00 -2.41 18.01
N GLN A 14 9.64 -2.61 16.88
CA GLN A 14 8.93 -2.61 15.61
C GLN A 14 8.93 -3.95 14.90
N ASN A 15 7.71 -4.49 14.80
CA ASN A 15 7.21 -5.54 13.88
C ASN A 15 8.11 -6.76 13.62
N TYR A 16 7.87 -7.79 14.37
CA TYR A 16 8.47 -9.13 14.27
C TYR A 16 8.38 -9.79 12.89
N TRP A 17 7.51 -9.34 12.00
CA TRP A 17 7.29 -9.91 10.68
C TRP A 17 8.34 -9.55 9.63
N TYR A 18 9.11 -8.47 9.84
CA TYR A 18 10.20 -8.05 8.93
C TYR A 18 11.59 -8.51 9.36
N ARG A 19 11.70 -9.19 10.50
CA ARG A 19 13.00 -9.39 11.16
C ARG A 19 13.82 -10.56 10.65
N ASP A 20 13.20 -11.57 10.05
CA ASP A 20 13.88 -12.85 9.73
C ASP A 20 14.21 -13.06 8.26
N ILE A 21 13.73 -12.23 7.35
CA ILE A 21 13.89 -12.47 5.90
C ILE A 21 15.05 -11.68 5.29
N PHE A 22 15.44 -10.55 5.86
CA PHE A 22 16.53 -9.75 5.32
C PHE A 22 17.54 -9.34 6.40
N SER A 23 18.78 -9.73 6.21
CA SER A 23 19.93 -9.21 6.94
C SER A 23 19.98 -7.68 6.78
N ASP A 24 19.37 -6.97 7.72
CA ASP A 24 19.50 -5.53 7.98
C ASP A 24 19.53 -4.62 6.71
N PRO A 25 18.39 -4.43 6.04
CA PRO A 25 18.32 -3.62 4.81
C PRO A 25 18.51 -2.12 5.08
N GLY A 26 19.31 -1.65 5.95
CA GLY A 26 19.58 -0.25 6.23
C GLY A 26 18.43 0.70 5.84
N ILE A 27 17.63 1.10 6.81
CA ILE A 27 16.56 2.08 6.58
C ILE A 27 17.18 3.47 6.58
N TYR A 28 16.90 4.25 5.55
CA TYR A 28 17.31 5.64 5.44
C TYR A 28 16.11 6.56 5.64
N LEU A 29 16.22 7.49 6.56
CA LEU A 29 15.14 8.40 6.91
C LEU A 29 15.52 9.84 6.58
N ASN A 30 14.55 10.64 6.12
CA ASN A 30 14.66 12.08 6.12
C ASN A 30 14.41 12.59 7.53
N THR A 31 15.47 12.86 8.27
CA THR A 31 15.42 13.24 9.68
C THR A 31 14.91 14.66 9.90
N ASP A 32 15.00 15.50 8.88
CA ASP A 32 14.52 16.88 8.98
C ASP A 32 13.01 16.97 8.94
N GLY A 33 12.32 15.89 8.58
CA GLY A 33 10.85 15.83 8.51
C GLY A 33 10.23 16.78 7.47
N ASN A 34 11.06 17.39 6.61
CA ASN A 34 10.63 18.40 5.64
C ASN A 34 10.41 17.82 4.23
N PHE A 35 10.67 16.53 4.02
CA PHE A 35 10.37 15.87 2.77
C PHE A 35 8.93 15.37 2.76
N ILE A 36 8.07 16.11 2.10
CA ILE A 36 6.69 15.73 1.84
C ILE A 36 6.55 15.57 0.32
N PRO A 37 6.41 14.34 -0.19
CA PRO A 37 6.22 14.13 -1.62
C PRO A 37 4.94 14.83 -2.11
N LEU A 38 5.07 15.62 -3.16
CA LEU A 38 3.94 16.25 -3.82
C LEU A 38 3.38 15.34 -4.92
N PRO A 39 2.07 15.30 -5.12
CA PRO A 39 1.46 14.53 -6.20
C PRO A 39 1.84 15.11 -7.57
N ASN A 40 1.81 14.27 -8.61
CA ASN A 40 2.12 14.64 -10.01
C ASN A 40 3.48 15.36 -10.14
N THR A 41 4.46 14.96 -9.36
CA THR A 41 5.77 15.63 -9.32
C THR A 41 6.86 14.62 -9.66
N GLU A 42 7.77 15.04 -10.54
CA GLU A 42 8.94 14.24 -10.88
C GLU A 42 9.99 14.36 -9.78
N TYR A 43 10.51 13.20 -9.36
CA TYR A 43 11.61 13.07 -8.42
C TYR A 43 12.76 12.29 -9.05
N THR A 44 13.97 12.75 -8.76
CA THR A 44 15.21 12.06 -9.13
C THR A 44 15.91 11.56 -7.89
N LEU A 45 16.47 10.37 -8.00
CA LEU A 45 17.31 9.74 -6.98
C LEU A 45 18.76 9.74 -7.45
N THR A 46 19.67 10.07 -6.56
CA THR A 46 21.10 9.85 -6.76
C THR A 46 21.69 9.27 -5.49
N ILE A 47 22.35 8.12 -5.60
CA ILE A 47 23.03 7.46 -4.49
C ILE A 47 24.49 7.26 -4.86
N THR A 48 25.38 7.62 -3.95
CA THR A 48 26.79 7.29 -4.05
C THR A 48 27.16 6.42 -2.84
N THR A 49 27.63 5.20 -3.12
CA THR A 49 28.07 4.30 -2.06
C THR A 49 29.49 4.65 -1.59
N PRO A 50 29.90 4.22 -0.39
CA PRO A 50 31.29 4.40 0.08
C PRO A 50 32.33 3.76 -0.84
N GLY A 51 31.96 2.74 -1.61
CA GLY A 51 32.80 2.08 -2.62
C GLY A 51 32.88 2.82 -3.97
N GLY A 52 32.24 3.99 -4.08
CA GLY A 52 32.27 4.81 -5.29
C GLY A 52 31.25 4.37 -6.37
N HIS A 53 30.35 3.43 -6.10
CA HIS A 53 29.29 3.09 -7.03
C HIS A 53 28.22 4.18 -7.02
N HIS A 54 27.72 4.48 -8.21
CA HIS A 54 26.67 5.46 -8.43
C HIS A 54 25.39 4.77 -8.89
N LEU A 55 24.28 5.10 -8.25
CA LEU A 55 22.94 4.73 -8.69
C LEU A 55 22.16 6.01 -8.97
N SER A 56 21.35 5.98 -10.00
CA SER A 56 20.42 7.06 -10.33
C SER A 56 19.03 6.49 -10.57
N GLY A 57 18.03 7.34 -10.50
CA GLY A 57 16.66 6.94 -10.79
C GLY A 57 15.74 8.12 -10.95
N SER A 58 14.57 7.87 -11.55
CA SER A 58 13.52 8.85 -11.68
C SER A 58 12.15 8.21 -11.54
N LEU A 59 11.20 8.96 -11.02
CA LEU A 59 9.78 8.61 -10.97
C LEU A 59 8.93 9.87 -11.02
N THR A 60 7.66 9.70 -11.38
CA THR A 60 6.63 10.73 -11.17
C THR A 60 5.63 10.20 -10.15
N THR A 61 5.45 10.94 -9.07
CA THR A 61 4.47 10.58 -8.03
C THR A 61 3.06 10.58 -8.58
N PRO A 62 2.23 9.59 -8.25
CA PRO A 62 0.84 9.57 -8.67
C PRO A 62 0.02 10.75 -8.12
N ALA A 63 -1.05 11.09 -8.81
CA ALA A 63 -2.10 11.93 -8.26
C ALA A 63 -2.70 11.29 -6.99
N ILE A 64 -3.28 12.09 -6.11
CA ILE A 64 -3.96 11.57 -4.93
C ILE A 64 -5.34 11.06 -5.36
N PRO A 65 -5.66 9.75 -5.18
CA PRO A 65 -7.00 9.25 -5.43
C PRO A 65 -8.02 9.90 -4.49
N ARG A 66 -9.29 9.90 -4.88
CA ARG A 66 -10.37 10.45 -4.07
C ARG A 66 -11.59 9.54 -4.12
N ILE A 67 -11.80 8.78 -3.05
CA ILE A 67 -12.99 7.95 -2.87
C ILE A 67 -14.21 8.87 -2.69
N ARG A 68 -15.30 8.57 -3.40
CA ARG A 68 -16.56 9.28 -3.26
C ARG A 68 -17.28 8.82 -2.01
N ARG A 69 -17.05 9.52 -0.92
CA ARG A 69 -17.56 9.16 0.41
C ARG A 69 -19.09 9.16 0.50
N SER A 70 -19.75 10.00 -0.31
CA SER A 70 -21.22 10.09 -0.37
C SER A 70 -21.90 8.88 -0.98
N ASP A 71 -21.16 8.10 -1.79
CA ASP A 71 -21.71 6.95 -2.52
C ASP A 71 -21.70 5.68 -1.64
N LEU A 72 -21.02 5.73 -0.51
CA LEU A 72 -20.93 4.64 0.45
C LEU A 72 -21.75 4.93 1.70
N PRO A 73 -22.66 4.03 2.11
CA PRO A 73 -23.37 4.17 3.37
C PRO A 73 -22.39 4.10 4.56
N ASP A 74 -22.78 4.66 5.70
CA ASP A 74 -21.96 4.65 6.91
C ASP A 74 -21.79 3.24 7.48
N THR A 75 -22.75 2.37 7.20
CA THR A 75 -22.76 0.96 7.61
C THR A 75 -22.86 0.05 6.38
N LEU A 76 -22.09 -1.02 6.38
CA LEU A 76 -22.03 -2.04 5.33
C LEU A 76 -22.52 -3.36 5.93
N SER A 77 -23.56 -3.95 5.33
CA SER A 77 -24.04 -5.27 5.79
C SER A 77 -23.10 -6.38 5.38
N ILE A 78 -22.87 -7.32 6.28
CA ILE A 78 -22.08 -8.52 6.05
C ILE A 78 -22.68 -9.32 4.90
N ASN A 79 -21.81 -9.92 4.08
CA ASN A 79 -22.17 -10.72 2.89
C ASN A 79 -23.00 -9.97 1.83
N SER A 80 -23.18 -8.66 1.98
CA SER A 80 -23.80 -7.83 0.95
C SER A 80 -22.75 -7.17 0.07
N LEU A 81 -23.03 -7.10 -1.23
CA LEU A 81 -22.18 -6.38 -2.17
C LEU A 81 -22.36 -4.87 -1.99
N PHE A 82 -21.26 -4.15 -2.13
CA PHE A 82 -21.25 -2.69 -2.18
C PHE A 82 -20.23 -2.21 -3.21
N ASP A 83 -20.51 -1.06 -3.79
CA ASP A 83 -19.61 -0.42 -4.76
C ASP A 83 -18.81 0.68 -4.09
N VAL A 84 -17.51 0.64 -4.30
CA VAL A 84 -16.61 1.74 -3.98
C VAL A 84 -16.34 2.51 -5.25
N THR A 85 -16.70 3.78 -5.27
CA THR A 85 -16.48 4.65 -6.43
C THR A 85 -15.46 5.75 -6.09
N TRP A 86 -14.74 6.21 -7.11
CA TRP A 86 -13.78 7.30 -6.95
C TRP A 86 -13.74 8.20 -8.17
N ASN A 87 -13.13 9.36 -8.01
CA ASN A 87 -12.92 10.25 -9.12
C ASN A 87 -11.72 9.78 -9.93
N TYR A 88 -11.92 9.65 -11.24
CA TYR A 88 -10.80 9.42 -12.16
C TYR A 88 -9.82 10.61 -12.10
N ASN A 89 -8.56 10.31 -11.90
CA ASN A 89 -7.53 11.34 -11.73
C ASN A 89 -6.18 10.90 -12.31
N GLY A 90 -6.18 10.47 -13.57
CA GLY A 90 -4.98 10.09 -14.32
C GLY A 90 -4.87 8.60 -14.61
N ASP A 91 -3.96 8.25 -15.51
CA ASP A 91 -3.72 6.89 -16.00
C ASP A 91 -2.78 6.12 -15.06
N PHE A 92 -3.26 5.81 -13.86
CA PHE A 92 -2.50 5.04 -12.87
C PHE A 92 -3.13 3.68 -12.66
N ASN A 93 -2.30 2.65 -12.60
CA ASN A 93 -2.72 1.39 -12.01
C ASN A 93 -3.05 1.63 -10.54
N SER A 94 -4.07 0.95 -10.05
CA SER A 94 -4.47 1.15 -8.67
C SER A 94 -4.78 -0.17 -7.96
N THR A 95 -4.64 -0.14 -6.65
CA THR A 95 -5.09 -1.22 -5.79
C THR A 95 -6.13 -0.70 -4.83
N ILE A 96 -7.13 -1.51 -4.56
CA ILE A 96 -8.11 -1.24 -3.54
C ILE A 96 -8.15 -2.40 -2.55
N THR A 97 -8.26 -2.07 -1.28
CA THR A 97 -8.33 -3.08 -0.22
C THR A 97 -9.42 -2.71 0.76
N THR A 98 -10.13 -3.73 1.26
CA THR A 98 -10.94 -3.62 2.45
C THR A 98 -10.31 -4.46 3.56
N GLY A 99 -10.49 -4.02 4.81
CA GLY A 99 -9.99 -4.75 5.95
C GLY A 99 -10.56 -4.19 7.25
N PHE A 100 -10.61 -5.03 8.28
CA PHE A 100 -11.06 -4.60 9.60
C PHE A 100 -9.98 -3.74 10.27
N ALA A 101 -10.37 -2.56 10.74
CA ALA A 101 -9.53 -1.71 11.55
C ALA A 101 -9.69 -2.12 13.03
N SER A 102 -8.76 -2.91 13.56
CA SER A 102 -8.70 -3.13 15.00
C SER A 102 -7.86 -2.03 15.67
N GLN A 103 -8.30 -1.54 16.81
CA GLN A 103 -7.46 -0.68 17.66
C GLN A 103 -6.41 -1.51 18.42
N ASP A 104 -6.57 -2.82 18.44
CA ASP A 104 -5.73 -3.74 19.19
C ASP A 104 -4.95 -4.62 18.20
N TRP A 105 -3.75 -4.20 17.85
CA TRP A 105 -2.85 -4.87 16.89
C TRP A 105 -2.50 -6.31 17.28
N GLU A 106 -2.73 -6.69 18.52
CA GLU A 106 -2.47 -8.04 19.04
C GLU A 106 -3.62 -9.04 18.76
N ARG A 107 -4.78 -8.56 18.28
CA ARG A 107 -5.98 -9.37 18.04
C ARG A 107 -6.43 -9.37 16.57
N TYR A 108 -5.52 -9.23 15.64
CA TYR A 108 -5.85 -9.32 14.22
C TYR A 108 -6.25 -10.73 13.82
N VAL A 109 -7.52 -10.99 13.79
CA VAL A 109 -8.09 -12.21 13.19
C VAL A 109 -8.29 -12.01 11.68
N CYS A 110 -8.52 -10.78 11.23
CA CYS A 110 -8.75 -10.44 9.83
C CYS A 110 -8.02 -9.16 9.43
N GLY A 111 -6.93 -9.31 8.71
CA GLY A 111 -6.20 -8.18 8.13
C GLY A 111 -6.95 -7.59 6.92
N ILE A 112 -6.58 -8.04 5.72
CA ILE A 112 -7.23 -7.65 4.46
C ILE A 112 -8.33 -8.66 4.16
N SER A 113 -9.58 -8.17 4.05
CA SER A 113 -10.73 -8.98 3.70
C SER A 113 -10.82 -9.17 2.18
N GLN A 114 -10.64 -8.09 1.41
CA GLN A 114 -10.71 -8.13 -0.04
C GLN A 114 -9.61 -7.28 -0.65
N PHE A 115 -9.12 -7.71 -1.80
CA PHE A 115 -8.12 -7.01 -2.60
C PHE A 115 -8.60 -6.92 -4.06
N GLY A 116 -8.48 -5.74 -4.65
CA GLY A 116 -8.73 -5.52 -6.07
C GLY A 116 -7.53 -4.84 -6.73
N LEU A 117 -7.18 -5.34 -7.91
CA LEU A 117 -6.24 -4.70 -8.82
C LEU A 117 -7.05 -4.04 -9.92
N MET A 118 -6.88 -2.74 -10.09
CA MET A 118 -7.67 -1.93 -11.01
C MET A 118 -6.80 -1.41 -12.15
N GLU A 119 -7.34 -1.49 -13.34
CA GLU A 119 -6.71 -0.95 -14.54
C GLU A 119 -6.83 0.58 -14.61
N PRO A 120 -5.95 1.24 -15.37
CA PRO A 120 -6.11 2.66 -15.66
C PRO A 120 -7.48 2.96 -16.28
N GLY A 121 -8.21 3.90 -15.70
CA GLY A 121 -9.56 4.28 -16.14
C GLY A 121 -10.67 3.70 -15.30
N ASP A 122 -10.43 2.67 -14.51
CA ASP A 122 -11.43 2.15 -13.58
C ASP A 122 -11.78 3.18 -12.51
N THR A 123 -13.06 3.29 -12.21
CA THR A 123 -13.59 4.22 -11.21
C THR A 123 -14.57 3.59 -10.24
N THR A 124 -14.73 2.27 -10.33
CA THR A 124 -15.66 1.51 -9.49
C THR A 124 -15.08 0.13 -9.20
N TRP A 125 -15.26 -0.32 -7.98
CA TRP A 125 -14.94 -1.67 -7.54
C TRP A 125 -16.06 -2.20 -6.65
N THR A 126 -16.55 -3.39 -6.98
CA THR A 126 -17.56 -4.08 -6.19
C THR A 126 -16.89 -5.03 -5.20
N SER A 127 -17.28 -4.95 -3.96
CA SER A 127 -16.72 -5.76 -2.87
C SER A 127 -17.81 -6.25 -1.92
N SER A 128 -17.43 -7.09 -0.98
CA SER A 128 -18.25 -7.55 0.14
C SER A 128 -17.46 -7.48 1.45
N VAL A 129 -18.16 -7.55 2.55
CA VAL A 129 -17.57 -7.79 3.87
C VAL A 129 -17.80 -9.25 4.22
N ASP A 130 -16.74 -10.02 4.39
CA ASP A 130 -16.85 -11.45 4.69
C ASP A 130 -17.22 -11.69 6.15
N SER A 131 -18.20 -12.56 6.40
CA SER A 131 -18.69 -12.86 7.75
C SER A 131 -17.67 -13.55 8.63
N TRP A 132 -16.79 -14.37 8.04
CA TRP A 132 -15.78 -15.12 8.80
C TRP A 132 -14.87 -14.22 9.64
N CYS A 133 -14.70 -12.98 9.22
CA CYS A 133 -13.93 -11.98 9.96
C CYS A 133 -14.59 -11.53 11.26
N LEU A 134 -15.86 -11.79 11.44
CA LEU A 134 -16.64 -11.40 12.63
C LEU A 134 -17.04 -12.62 13.48
N GLU A 135 -16.89 -13.83 12.96
CA GLU A 135 -17.31 -15.07 13.66
C GLU A 135 -16.56 -15.31 14.96
N ASP A 136 -15.31 -14.83 15.06
CA ASP A 136 -14.51 -14.91 16.28
C ASP A 136 -14.74 -13.73 17.26
N ASN A 137 -15.66 -12.83 16.93
CA ASN A 137 -16.00 -11.73 17.83
C ASN A 137 -17.07 -12.20 18.84
N PRO A 138 -16.76 -12.26 20.14
CA PRO A 138 -17.70 -12.76 21.15
C PRO A 138 -18.95 -11.88 21.33
N ASN A 139 -19.02 -10.73 20.69
CA ASN A 139 -20.20 -9.86 20.67
C ASN A 139 -20.85 -9.96 19.30
N GLU A 140 -21.79 -10.88 19.13
CA GLU A 140 -22.53 -11.12 17.88
C GLU A 140 -23.27 -9.88 17.33
N ASP A 141 -23.51 -8.88 18.16
CA ASP A 141 -24.12 -7.59 17.79
C ASP A 141 -23.09 -6.48 17.52
N ALA A 142 -21.81 -6.80 17.51
CA ALA A 142 -20.78 -5.77 17.46
C ALA A 142 -20.60 -5.21 16.04
N VAL A 143 -20.81 -3.94 15.94
CA VAL A 143 -20.43 -3.12 14.79
C VAL A 143 -18.91 -3.03 14.74
N ALA A 144 -18.29 -3.57 13.69
CA ALA A 144 -16.85 -3.58 13.53
C ALA A 144 -16.38 -2.50 12.55
N PRO A 145 -15.36 -1.70 12.89
CA PRO A 145 -14.82 -0.73 11.96
C PRO A 145 -14.12 -1.42 10.79
N ILE A 146 -14.45 -1.01 9.58
CA ILE A 146 -13.83 -1.46 8.34
C ILE A 146 -13.14 -0.30 7.64
N GLY A 147 -11.90 -0.51 7.21
CA GLY A 147 -11.14 0.43 6.40
C GLY A 147 -11.20 0.07 4.92
N ILE A 148 -11.43 1.05 4.08
CA ILE A 148 -11.35 0.92 2.62
C ILE A 148 -10.22 1.84 2.17
N ARG A 149 -9.22 1.29 1.48
CA ARG A 149 -8.05 2.04 1.03
C ARG A 149 -7.85 1.87 -0.47
N LEU A 150 -7.87 2.97 -1.18
CA LEU A 150 -7.52 3.06 -2.60
C LEU A 150 -6.11 3.63 -2.73
N ARG A 151 -5.27 2.99 -3.56
CA ARG A 151 -3.90 3.45 -3.85
C ARG A 151 -3.71 3.59 -5.35
N TYR A 152 -3.12 4.69 -5.76
CA TYR A 152 -2.53 4.87 -7.08
C TYR A 152 -1.05 4.56 -7.02
N LEU A 153 -0.56 3.81 -8.00
CA LEU A 153 0.81 3.33 -8.10
C LEU A 153 1.50 3.96 -9.31
N ASP A 154 2.72 4.40 -9.16
CA ASP A 154 3.53 4.75 -10.32
C ASP A 154 3.94 3.48 -11.09
N ALA A 155 4.41 3.66 -12.31
CA ALA A 155 4.74 2.53 -13.19
C ALA A 155 5.88 1.65 -12.64
N ASN A 156 6.84 2.24 -11.94
CA ASN A 156 7.97 1.50 -11.37
C ASN A 156 7.50 0.60 -10.22
N TYR A 157 6.68 1.16 -9.31
CA TYR A 157 6.11 0.43 -8.19
C TYR A 157 5.22 -0.71 -8.67
N TYR A 158 4.32 -0.42 -9.62
CA TYR A 158 3.44 -1.43 -10.21
C TYR A 158 4.23 -2.59 -10.81
N ARG A 159 5.22 -2.29 -11.67
CA ARG A 159 6.04 -3.31 -12.33
C ARG A 159 6.84 -4.15 -11.35
N TYR A 160 7.32 -3.56 -10.29
CA TYR A 160 8.14 -4.27 -9.31
C TYR A 160 7.35 -5.24 -8.45
N PHE A 161 6.14 -4.86 -8.02
CA PHE A 161 5.36 -5.64 -7.07
C PHE A 161 4.20 -6.42 -7.72
N LEU A 162 3.62 -5.93 -8.80
CA LEU A 162 2.33 -6.40 -9.32
C LEU A 162 2.37 -6.90 -10.76
N ALA A 163 3.40 -6.61 -11.55
CA ALA A 163 3.50 -7.11 -12.91
C ALA A 163 4.07 -8.54 -12.91
N SER A 164 3.28 -9.48 -12.43
CA SER A 164 3.56 -10.93 -12.44
C SER A 164 2.61 -11.64 -13.39
N ASP A 165 3.03 -12.77 -13.94
CA ASP A 165 2.20 -13.62 -14.81
C ASP A 165 1.04 -14.29 -14.05
N SER A 166 1.06 -14.25 -12.72
CA SER A 166 0.03 -14.77 -11.82
C SER A 166 -0.50 -13.65 -10.92
N GLU A 167 -1.81 -13.40 -11.00
CA GLU A 167 -2.47 -12.43 -10.14
C GLU A 167 -2.30 -12.76 -8.65
N LEU A 168 -2.36 -14.06 -8.30
CA LEU A 168 -2.17 -14.50 -6.92
C LEU A 168 -0.74 -14.22 -6.43
N GLU A 169 0.26 -14.42 -7.27
CA GLU A 169 1.65 -14.10 -6.95
C GLU A 169 1.85 -12.60 -6.81
N ALA A 170 1.29 -11.80 -7.72
CA ALA A 170 1.33 -10.35 -7.65
C ALA A 170 0.72 -9.82 -6.35
N ILE A 171 -0.45 -10.32 -5.98
CA ILE A 171 -1.13 -9.96 -4.73
C ILE A 171 -0.27 -10.37 -3.52
N SER A 172 0.25 -11.60 -3.52
CA SER A 172 1.11 -12.09 -2.46
C SER A 172 2.36 -11.20 -2.29
N ASN A 173 3.08 -10.95 -3.37
CA ASN A 173 4.28 -10.11 -3.37
C ASN A 173 3.99 -8.69 -2.87
N PHE A 174 2.87 -8.12 -3.29
CA PHE A 174 2.44 -6.80 -2.83
C PHE A 174 2.14 -6.77 -1.33
N LEU A 175 1.46 -7.80 -0.82
CA LEU A 175 1.05 -7.87 0.59
C LEU A 175 2.21 -8.14 1.54
N ILE A 176 3.16 -8.99 1.14
CA ILE A 176 4.34 -9.30 1.95
C ILE A 176 5.51 -8.33 1.69
N GLY A 177 5.38 -7.44 0.70
CA GLY A 177 6.41 -6.47 0.35
C GLY A 177 7.61 -7.08 -0.38
N GLU A 178 7.46 -8.28 -0.96
CA GLU A 178 8.47 -8.88 -1.82
C GLU A 178 8.27 -8.42 -3.25
N GLY A 179 9.30 -7.89 -3.86
CA GLY A 179 9.30 -7.51 -5.27
C GLY A 179 10.05 -8.50 -6.14
N SER A 180 10.12 -8.22 -7.42
CA SER A 180 10.85 -9.04 -8.39
C SER A 180 12.34 -9.05 -8.09
N VAL A 181 12.87 -10.19 -7.68
CA VAL A 181 14.29 -10.34 -7.31
C VAL A 181 15.18 -10.18 -8.55
N GLY A 182 16.24 -9.40 -8.41
CA GLY A 182 17.24 -9.19 -9.47
C GLY A 182 16.79 -8.26 -10.59
N THR A 183 15.68 -7.57 -10.42
CA THR A 183 15.17 -6.57 -11.37
C THR A 183 15.41 -5.14 -10.89
N ALA A 184 15.35 -4.18 -11.81
CA ALA A 184 15.48 -2.77 -11.53
C ALA A 184 14.36 -2.00 -12.23
N TYR A 185 13.59 -1.24 -11.46
CA TYR A 185 12.56 -0.35 -11.99
C TYR A 185 12.74 1.06 -11.43
N GLY A 186 12.93 2.01 -12.32
CA GLY A 186 13.23 3.38 -11.94
C GLY A 186 14.60 3.57 -11.28
N VAL A 187 15.49 2.58 -11.38
CA VAL A 187 16.86 2.61 -10.85
C VAL A 187 17.83 2.16 -11.92
N GLU A 188 18.91 2.89 -12.09
CA GLU A 188 20.06 2.56 -12.93
C GLU A 188 21.30 2.35 -12.06
N GLY A 189 22.13 1.38 -12.40
CA GLY A 189 23.37 1.05 -11.67
C GLY A 189 23.19 0.12 -10.48
N GLY A 190 21.97 -0.45 -10.27
CA GLY A 190 21.68 -1.37 -9.19
C GLY A 190 20.37 -2.13 -9.39
N PHE A 191 19.97 -2.86 -8.37
CA PHE A 191 18.70 -3.60 -8.33
C PHE A 191 17.73 -2.96 -7.36
N GLY A 192 16.43 -3.16 -7.59
CA GLY A 192 15.35 -2.70 -6.71
C GLY A 192 14.40 -1.73 -7.38
N VAL A 193 13.65 -0.98 -6.59
CA VAL A 193 12.65 -0.05 -7.09
C VAL A 193 12.84 1.35 -6.53
N PHE A 194 12.77 2.34 -7.39
CA PHE A 194 12.48 3.71 -7.02
C PHE A 194 11.07 4.02 -7.50
N GLY A 195 10.12 3.83 -6.62
CA GLY A 195 8.70 3.90 -6.91
C GLY A 195 7.95 4.73 -5.88
N ALA A 196 6.72 5.11 -6.22
CA ALA A 196 5.84 5.90 -5.38
C ALA A 196 4.40 5.40 -5.43
N MET A 197 3.69 5.63 -4.33
CA MET A 197 2.25 5.46 -4.27
C MET A 197 1.61 6.66 -3.56
N SER A 198 0.36 6.91 -3.90
CA SER A 198 -0.52 7.82 -3.17
C SER A 198 -1.77 7.07 -2.74
N ALA A 199 -2.40 7.49 -1.66
CA ALA A 199 -3.57 6.79 -1.15
C ALA A 199 -4.64 7.76 -0.64
N ASP A 200 -5.89 7.31 -0.74
CA ASP A 200 -7.01 7.81 0.03
C ASP A 200 -7.63 6.63 0.79
N TRP A 201 -8.21 6.90 1.94
CA TRP A 201 -8.86 5.86 2.72
C TRP A 201 -10.07 6.42 3.46
N ILE A 202 -11.04 5.55 3.73
CA ILE A 202 -12.21 5.85 4.53
C ILE A 202 -12.46 4.72 5.52
N SER A 203 -13.09 5.07 6.63
CA SER A 203 -13.60 4.09 7.60
C SER A 203 -15.12 4.04 7.51
N ARG A 204 -15.68 2.83 7.64
CA ARG A 204 -17.10 2.51 7.73
C ARG A 204 -17.30 1.48 8.84
N TYR A 205 -18.53 1.09 9.07
CA TYR A 205 -18.86 0.06 10.04
C TYR A 205 -19.50 -1.13 9.34
N ALA A 206 -19.06 -2.32 9.68
CA ALA A 206 -19.71 -3.56 9.26
C ALA A 206 -20.79 -3.93 10.27
N THR A 207 -21.95 -4.34 9.78
CA THR A 207 -23.07 -4.81 10.59
C THR A 207 -23.54 -6.17 10.09
N PRO A 208 -24.06 -7.03 10.99
CA PRO A 208 -24.71 -8.29 10.63
C PRO A 208 -25.78 -8.16 9.57
#